data_c3e8537f13aebe2c3667e98c813672ae
#
_entry.id   c3e8537f13aebe2c3667e98c813672ae
#
_cell.length_a   1.000
_cell.length_b   1.000
_cell.length_c   1.000
_cell.angle_alpha   90.00
_cell.angle_beta   90.00
_cell.angle_gamma   90.00
#
_symmetry.space_group_name_H-M   'P 1'
#
loop_
_entity.id
_entity.type
_entity.pdbx_description
1 polymer ?
#
loop_
_entity_poly.entity_id
_entity_poly.type
_entity_poly.pdbx_seq_one_letter_code
_entity_poly.pdbx_strand_id
1 'polypeptide(L)'
;MGRIIVEVMPKPEILDPQRKAVGSALPRLGITSFEAVRQGKCFHLSVDGPVTDELLDQARKAAEEVLSNPIIEDVVRVEAIDEADARYAGGVQ
;
A
#
# COMPACT_ATOMS: atom_id res chain seq x y z
N MET A 1 -20.14 7.18 2.82
CA MET A 1 -18.96 7.37 1.96
C MET A 1 -17.98 6.25 2.22
N GLY A 2 -17.51 5.60 1.19
CA GLY A 2 -16.61 4.49 1.33
C GLY A 2 -15.21 4.80 0.82
N ARG A 3 -14.27 3.92 1.15
CA ARG A 3 -12.89 4.05 0.72
C ARG A 3 -12.33 2.67 0.42
N ILE A 4 -11.51 2.59 -0.61
CA ILE A 4 -10.80 1.37 -0.96
C ILE A 4 -9.31 1.63 -0.79
N ILE A 5 -8.64 0.74 -0.07
CA ILE A 5 -7.18 0.81 0.13
C ILE A 5 -6.54 -0.15 -0.86
N VAL A 6 -5.59 0.35 -1.63
CA VAL A 6 -4.76 -0.46 -2.53
C VAL A 6 -3.31 -0.35 -2.08
N GLU A 7 -2.70 -1.47 -1.80
CA GLU A 7 -1.28 -1.51 -1.44
C GLU A 7 -0.50 -2.24 -2.51
N VAL A 8 0.60 -1.63 -2.92
CA VAL A 8 1.49 -2.11 -3.97
C VAL A 8 2.89 -2.22 -3.41
N MET A 9 3.53 -3.36 -3.60
CA MET A 9 4.89 -3.59 -3.12
C MET A 9 5.80 -3.96 -4.28
N PRO A 10 7.08 -3.56 -4.23
CA PRO A 10 8.05 -4.05 -5.20
C PRO A 10 8.18 -5.57 -5.11
N LYS A 11 8.42 -6.23 -6.23
CA LYS A 11 8.68 -7.66 -6.22
C LYS A 11 9.91 -7.96 -5.38
N PRO A 12 9.97 -9.11 -4.69
CA PRO A 12 11.08 -9.42 -3.80
C PRO A 12 12.46 -9.38 -4.47
N GLU A 13 12.52 -9.71 -5.75
CA GLU A 13 13.77 -9.75 -6.50
C GLU A 13 14.26 -8.37 -6.94
N ILE A 14 13.44 -7.32 -6.77
CA ILE A 14 13.81 -5.97 -7.17
C ILE A 14 14.60 -5.30 -6.04
N LEU A 15 15.79 -4.82 -6.38
CA LEU A 15 16.64 -4.10 -5.42
C LEU A 15 16.16 -2.66 -5.33
N ASP A 16 15.65 -2.28 -4.16
CA ASP A 16 15.12 -0.95 -3.90
C ASP A 16 16.14 -0.13 -3.11
N PRO A 17 16.70 0.95 -3.70
CA PRO A 17 17.66 1.79 -2.98
C PRO A 17 17.10 2.40 -1.70
N GLN A 18 15.81 2.77 -1.68
CA GLN A 18 15.20 3.33 -0.50
C GLN A 18 15.10 2.30 0.62
N ARG A 19 14.81 1.05 0.27
CA ARG A 19 14.78 -0.03 1.25
C ARG A 19 16.14 -0.19 1.92
N LYS A 20 17.20 -0.13 1.13
CA LYS A 20 18.56 -0.21 1.66
C LYS A 20 18.87 0.96 2.58
N ALA A 21 18.50 2.17 2.18
CA ALA A 21 18.78 3.37 2.97
C ALA A 21 18.07 3.33 4.32
N VAL A 22 16.80 2.95 4.33
CA VAL A 22 16.02 2.85 5.57
C VAL A 22 16.59 1.75 6.46
N GLY A 23 16.89 0.59 5.89
CA GLY A 23 17.45 -0.53 6.64
C GLY A 23 18.79 -0.18 7.27
N SER A 24 19.59 0.65 6.62
CA SER A 24 20.88 1.10 7.15
C SER A 24 20.73 2.15 8.26
N ALA A 25 19.67 2.94 8.20
CA ALA A 25 19.43 4.00 9.19
C ALA A 25 19.00 3.45 10.54
N LEU A 26 18.25 2.37 10.56
CA LEU A 26 17.71 1.81 11.81
C LEU A 26 18.80 1.40 12.81
N PRO A 27 19.84 0.68 12.43
CA PRO A 27 20.91 0.34 13.37
C PRO A 27 21.63 1.55 13.94
N ARG A 28 21.74 2.64 13.18
CA ARG A 28 22.36 3.88 13.67
C ARG A 28 21.60 4.48 14.84
N LEU A 29 20.29 4.19 14.92
CA LEU A 29 19.46 4.65 16.01
C LEU A 29 19.36 3.63 17.15
N GLY A 30 20.12 2.54 17.08
CA GLY A 30 20.06 1.49 18.07
C GLY A 30 18.92 0.50 17.85
N ILE A 31 18.25 0.57 16.72
CA ILE A 31 17.12 -0.32 16.42
C ILE A 31 17.64 -1.47 15.57
N THR A 32 17.84 -2.62 16.21
CA THR A 32 18.45 -3.78 15.56
C THR A 32 17.53 -5.01 15.50
N SER A 33 16.26 -4.85 15.90
CA SER A 33 15.31 -5.97 15.95
C SER A 33 14.75 -6.35 14.58
N PHE A 34 14.92 -5.54 13.57
CA PHE A 34 14.34 -5.77 12.26
C PHE A 34 15.38 -6.29 11.28
N GLU A 35 15.12 -7.46 10.71
CA GLU A 35 16.03 -8.09 9.78
C GLU A 35 15.96 -7.48 8.38
N ALA A 36 14.78 -6.97 8.01
CA ALA A 36 14.57 -6.41 6.69
C ALA A 36 13.49 -5.34 6.74
N VAL A 37 13.59 -4.38 5.84
CA VAL A 37 12.59 -3.34 5.65
C VAL A 37 12.18 -3.32 4.18
N ARG A 38 10.89 -3.33 3.91
CA ARG A 38 10.35 -3.19 2.57
C ARG A 38 9.44 -1.98 2.54
N GLN A 39 9.51 -1.24 1.45
CA GLN A 39 8.73 -0.03 1.25
C GLN A 39 7.88 -0.18 0.01
N GLY A 40 6.62 0.22 0.09
CA GLY A 40 5.70 0.17 -1.03
C GLY A 40 4.84 1.42 -1.09
N LYS A 41 3.79 1.35 -1.91
CA LYS A 41 2.85 2.44 -2.12
C LYS A 41 1.50 2.07 -1.56
N CYS A 42 0.78 3.06 -1.05
CA CYS A 42 -0.59 2.88 -0.58
C CYS A 42 -1.47 3.95 -1.22
N PHE A 43 -2.54 3.51 -1.86
CA PHE A 43 -3.50 4.40 -2.51
C PHE A 43 -4.83 4.32 -1.78
N HIS A 44 -5.46 5.46 -1.58
CA HIS A 44 -6.79 5.56 -1.01
C HIS A 44 -7.74 6.02 -2.09
N LEU A 45 -8.66 5.15 -2.49
CA LEU A 45 -9.66 5.46 -3.51
C LEU A 45 -10.98 5.78 -2.81
N SER A 46 -11.41 7.03 -2.89
CA SER A 46 -12.65 7.46 -2.27
C SER A 46 -13.83 7.20 -3.21
N VAL A 47 -14.91 6.69 -2.69
CA VAL A 47 -16.13 6.46 -3.44
C VAL A 47 -17.30 7.19 -2.80
N ASP A 48 -18.25 7.59 -3.63
CA ASP A 48 -19.48 8.20 -3.16
C ASP A 48 -20.48 7.09 -2.84
N GLY A 49 -20.78 6.95 -1.55
CA GLY A 49 -21.65 5.88 -1.08
C GLY A 49 -20.90 4.64 -0.64
N PRO A 50 -21.60 3.53 -0.46
CA PRO A 50 -20.96 2.30 0.03
C PRO A 50 -20.08 1.64 -1.04
N VAL A 51 -19.08 0.90 -0.58
CA VAL A 51 -18.24 0.10 -1.47
C VAL A 51 -18.98 -1.17 -1.85
N THR A 52 -19.13 -1.41 -3.15
CA THR A 52 -19.75 -2.61 -3.68
C THR A 52 -18.70 -3.55 -4.24
N ASP A 53 -19.09 -4.81 -4.50
CA ASP A 53 -18.19 -5.77 -5.15
C ASP A 53 -17.75 -5.28 -6.53
N GLU A 54 -18.65 -4.63 -7.25
CA GLU A 54 -18.32 -4.05 -8.54
C GLU A 54 -17.23 -2.98 -8.43
N LEU A 55 -17.31 -2.13 -7.40
CA LEU A 55 -16.28 -1.12 -7.18
C LEU A 55 -14.96 -1.74 -6.78
N LEU A 56 -14.99 -2.80 -5.99
CA LEU A 56 -13.77 -3.54 -5.66
C LEU A 56 -13.11 -4.15 -6.90
N ASP A 57 -13.90 -4.69 -7.82
CA ASP A 57 -13.38 -5.23 -9.07
C ASP A 57 -12.75 -4.14 -9.92
N GLN A 58 -13.39 -2.97 -9.98
CA GLN A 58 -12.83 -1.82 -10.68
C GLN A 58 -11.52 -1.36 -10.04
N ALA A 59 -11.46 -1.37 -8.72
CA ALA A 59 -10.24 -0.98 -8.00
C ALA A 59 -9.10 -1.95 -8.27
N ARG A 60 -9.38 -3.25 -8.32
CA ARG A 60 -8.36 -4.24 -8.66
C ARG A 60 -7.83 -4.03 -10.06
N LYS A 61 -8.71 -3.78 -11.01
CA LYS A 61 -8.31 -3.52 -12.38
C LYS A 61 -7.46 -2.26 -12.49
N ALA A 62 -7.87 -1.19 -11.81
CA ALA A 62 -7.09 0.03 -11.78
C ALA A 62 -5.72 -0.19 -11.13
N ALA A 63 -5.69 -0.96 -10.05
CA ALA A 63 -4.44 -1.25 -9.35
C ALA A 63 -3.45 -1.97 -10.26
N GLU A 64 -3.91 -2.96 -11.00
CA GLU A 64 -3.05 -3.76 -11.86
C GLU A 64 -2.60 -3.00 -13.11
N GLU A 65 -3.47 -2.15 -13.66
CA GLU A 65 -3.21 -1.50 -14.95
C GLU A 65 -2.65 -0.08 -14.83
N VAL A 66 -2.92 0.61 -13.74
CA VAL A 66 -2.59 2.04 -13.62
C VAL A 66 -1.74 2.34 -12.40
N LEU A 67 -2.11 1.79 -11.24
CA LEU A 67 -1.49 2.15 -9.97
C LEU A 67 -0.20 1.40 -9.70
N SER A 68 0.02 0.30 -10.39
CA SER A 68 1.25 -0.49 -10.23
C SER A 68 1.92 -0.70 -11.58
N ASN A 69 3.21 -1.01 -11.52
CA ASN A 69 3.94 -1.47 -12.69
C ASN A 69 4.11 -2.99 -12.54
N PRO A 70 3.34 -3.81 -13.28
CA PRO A 70 3.32 -5.25 -13.07
C PRO A 70 4.66 -5.95 -13.35
N ILE A 71 5.57 -5.26 -14.03
CA ILE A 71 6.90 -5.81 -14.28
C ILE A 71 7.73 -5.85 -13.01
N ILE A 72 7.60 -4.84 -12.15
CA ILE A 72 8.44 -4.69 -10.97
C ILE A 72 7.65 -4.64 -9.66
N GLU A 73 6.32 -4.62 -9.72
CA GLU A 73 5.48 -4.44 -8.53
C GLU A 73 4.35 -5.46 -8.50
N ASP A 74 3.92 -5.80 -7.29
CA ASP A 74 2.76 -6.64 -7.04
C ASP A 74 1.71 -5.86 -6.28
N VAL A 75 0.44 -6.06 -6.65
CA VAL A 75 -0.67 -5.55 -5.86
C VAL A 75 -0.91 -6.58 -4.74
N VAL A 76 -0.68 -6.17 -3.50
CA VAL A 76 -0.73 -7.10 -2.37
C VAL A 76 -1.99 -6.96 -1.53
N ARG A 77 -2.74 -5.88 -1.72
CA ARG A 77 -3.96 -5.67 -0.95
C ARG A 77 -4.91 -4.77 -1.71
N VAL A 78 -6.18 -5.18 -1.79
CA VAL A 78 -7.29 -4.33 -2.22
C VAL A 78 -8.41 -4.57 -1.23
N GLU A 79 -8.75 -3.58 -0.43
CA GLU A 79 -9.67 -3.76 0.69
C GLU A 79 -10.61 -2.57 0.84
N ALA A 80 -11.87 -2.86 1.11
CA ALA A 80 -12.85 -1.83 1.42
C ALA A 80 -12.72 -1.43 2.89
N ILE A 81 -12.79 -0.12 3.14
CA ILE A 81 -12.79 0.43 4.49
C ILE A 81 -14.02 1.30 4.62
N ASP A 82 -14.79 1.13 5.69
CA ASP A 82 -15.92 2.00 5.96
C ASP A 82 -15.42 3.31 6.61
N GLU A 83 -16.34 4.23 6.82
CA GLU A 83 -15.99 5.55 7.30
C GLU A 83 -15.41 5.54 8.71
N ALA A 84 -15.83 4.61 9.54
CA ALA A 84 -15.30 4.49 10.89
C ALA A 84 -13.83 4.09 10.88
N ASP A 85 -13.44 3.20 9.96
CA ASP A 85 -12.05 2.79 9.80
C ASP A 85 -11.21 3.88 9.14
N ALA A 86 -11.82 4.67 8.27
CA ALA A 86 -11.14 5.76 7.59
C ALA A 86 -10.66 6.83 8.58
N ARG A 87 -11.34 7.00 9.71
CA ARG A 87 -10.92 7.90 10.77
C ARG A 87 -9.51 7.57 11.26
N TYR A 88 -9.21 6.30 11.38
CA TYR A 88 -7.89 5.85 11.80
C TYR A 88 -6.83 6.18 10.74
N ALA A 89 -7.13 5.90 9.51
CA ALA A 89 -6.22 6.18 8.41
C ALA A 89 -5.89 7.67 8.31
N GLY A 90 -6.88 8.53 8.55
CA GLY A 90 -6.67 9.97 8.52
C GLY A 90 -5.69 10.47 9.56
N GLY A 91 -5.60 9.81 10.70
CA GLY A 91 -4.68 10.20 11.75
C GLY A 91 -3.21 9.94 11.44
N VAL A 92 -2.94 9.18 10.41
CA VAL A 92 -1.57 8.79 10.05
C VAL A 92 -0.90 9.81 9.13
N GLN A 93 -1.67 10.65 8.52
CA GLN A 93 -1.16 11.56 7.49
C GLN A 93 -0.66 12.88 8.02
#